data_92624e922d00e87c5ea8d4baf6c14172
#
_entry.id   92624e922d00e87c5ea8d4baf6c14172
#
_cell.length_a   1.000
_cell.length_b   1.000
_cell.length_c   1.000
_cell.angle_alpha   90.00
_cell.angle_beta   90.00
_cell.angle_gamma   90.00
#
_symmetry.space_group_name_H-M   'P 1'
#
loop_
_entity.id
_entity.type
_entity.pdbx_description
1 polymer ?
#
loop_
_entity_poly.entity_id
_entity_poly.type
_entity_poly.pdbx_seq_one_letter_code
_entity_poly.pdbx_strand_id
1 'polypeptide(L)'
;FGALPIDARETRFDALVAASGKCLEGVPGMGFVFIRKAVLDQCAGNSQSLAMDLHDQHAYMEKTGQWRFTPPTHVVVALAEAIAQFEEEGGQPARLARYTRNYQALIDGMSRLGFMPFLDPQVQAPIIVTFHAPGDARYDFKTFYAAAKRRGFLLYPGKLTQVETFRVGCIGAIGTNEI
;
A
#
# COMPACT_ATOMS: atom_id res chain seq x y z
N PHE A 1 4.75 3.90 0.70
CA PHE A 1 5.74 4.31 -0.29
C PHE A 1 5.04 4.67 -1.60
N GLY A 2 5.48 5.76 -2.27
CA GLY A 2 4.90 6.23 -3.53
C GLY A 2 3.79 7.28 -3.41
N ALA A 3 3.18 7.46 -2.24
CA ALA A 3 2.18 8.52 -2.01
C ALA A 3 2.58 9.44 -0.85
N LEU A 4 2.68 8.92 0.37
CA LEU A 4 3.15 9.74 1.48
C LEU A 4 4.62 10.10 1.32
N PRO A 5 5.03 11.35 1.62
CA PRO A 5 6.42 11.76 1.52
C PRO A 5 7.26 11.01 2.56
N ILE A 6 8.43 10.56 2.13
CA ILE A 6 9.48 10.01 2.97
C ILE A 6 10.80 10.63 2.52
N ASP A 7 11.48 11.33 3.41
CA ASP A 7 12.83 11.85 3.20
C ASP A 7 13.79 11.12 4.15
N ALA A 8 14.74 10.38 3.58
CA ALA A 8 15.74 9.64 4.35
C ALA A 8 16.73 10.54 5.13
N ARG A 9 16.76 11.83 4.83
CA ARG A 9 17.56 12.83 5.56
C ARG A 9 16.89 13.23 6.88
N GLU A 10 15.55 13.19 6.91
CA GLU A 10 14.72 13.59 8.06
C GLU A 10 14.23 12.37 8.83
N THR A 11 13.78 11.33 8.12
CA THR A 11 13.29 10.09 8.72
C THR A 11 14.41 9.08 8.85
N ARG A 12 14.84 8.81 10.07
CA ARG A 12 15.87 7.81 10.35
C ARG A 12 15.28 6.40 10.28
N PHE A 13 15.81 5.59 9.38
CA PHE A 13 15.53 4.15 9.31
C PHE A 13 16.78 3.40 8.85
N ASP A 14 16.91 2.16 9.25
CA ASP A 14 17.96 1.26 8.79
C ASP A 14 17.55 0.53 7.50
N ALA A 15 16.29 0.16 7.40
CA ALA A 15 15.70 -0.40 6.20
C ALA A 15 14.26 0.07 5.99
N LEU A 16 13.89 0.27 4.74
CA LEU A 16 12.52 0.55 4.30
C LEU A 16 12.11 -0.50 3.29
N VAL A 17 11.03 -1.20 3.58
CA VAL A 17 10.48 -2.26 2.72
C VAL A 17 9.20 -1.76 2.05
N ALA A 18 9.06 -1.98 0.76
CA ALA A 18 7.87 -1.62 0.01
C ALA A 18 7.50 -2.69 -1.01
N ALA A 19 6.27 -2.63 -1.49
CA ALA A 19 5.74 -3.54 -2.50
C ALA A 19 5.25 -2.78 -3.73
N SER A 20 5.38 -3.42 -4.89
CA SER A 20 4.94 -2.89 -6.19
C SER A 20 3.43 -2.59 -6.25
N GLY A 21 2.61 -3.47 -5.66
CA GLY A 21 1.15 -3.46 -5.80
C GLY A 21 0.40 -2.58 -4.80
N LYS A 22 1.00 -1.49 -4.30
CA LYS A 22 0.33 -0.50 -3.43
C LYS A 22 0.31 0.86 -4.13
N CYS A 23 0.81 1.91 -3.50
CA CYS A 23 0.73 3.26 -4.05
C CYS A 23 1.57 3.50 -5.33
N LEU A 24 2.42 2.57 -5.73
CA LEU A 24 3.05 2.58 -7.06
C LEU A 24 2.14 2.03 -8.16
N GLU A 25 1.03 1.39 -7.79
CA GLU A 25 0.02 0.85 -8.72
C GLU A 25 0.57 -0.20 -9.71
N GLY A 26 1.69 -0.86 -9.35
CA GLY A 26 2.20 -2.00 -10.09
C GLY A 26 1.44 -3.29 -9.76
N VAL A 27 1.71 -4.35 -10.51
CA VAL A 27 1.16 -5.68 -10.21
C VAL A 27 1.78 -6.25 -8.92
N PRO A 28 1.05 -7.05 -8.13
CA PRO A 28 1.61 -7.76 -6.99
C PRO A 28 2.69 -8.76 -7.43
N GLY A 29 3.67 -9.01 -6.55
CA GLY A 29 4.70 -10.05 -6.78
C GLY A 29 6.13 -9.57 -6.61
N MET A 30 6.37 -8.27 -6.41
CA MET A 30 7.68 -7.71 -6.10
C MET A 30 7.65 -6.92 -4.81
N GLY A 31 8.61 -7.23 -3.93
CA GLY A 31 9.03 -6.37 -2.83
C GLY A 31 10.40 -5.78 -3.14
N PHE A 32 10.68 -4.59 -2.64
CA PHE A 32 12.01 -3.98 -2.71
C PHE A 32 12.38 -3.35 -1.37
N VAL A 33 13.68 -3.24 -1.13
CA VAL A 33 14.21 -2.78 0.14
C VAL A 33 15.27 -1.70 -0.12
N PHE A 34 15.10 -0.55 0.52
CA PHE A 34 16.17 0.43 0.68
C PHE A 34 16.79 0.20 2.05
N ILE A 35 18.07 -0.12 2.08
CA ILE A 35 18.79 -0.42 3.32
C ILE A 35 20.09 0.38 3.36
N ARG A 36 20.46 0.85 4.55
CA ARG A 36 21.78 1.48 4.74
C ARG A 36 22.88 0.45 4.51
N LYS A 37 23.85 0.79 3.66
CA LYS A 37 24.94 -0.14 3.32
C LYS A 37 25.66 -0.67 4.57
N ALA A 38 26.00 0.21 5.51
CA ALA A 38 26.67 -0.19 6.75
C ALA A 38 25.84 -1.16 7.63
N VAL A 39 24.51 -1.11 7.54
CA VAL A 39 23.62 -2.04 8.21
C VAL A 39 23.57 -3.37 7.45
N LEU A 40 23.45 -3.31 6.12
CA LEU A 40 23.46 -4.52 5.28
C LEU A 40 24.76 -5.32 5.45
N ASP A 41 25.92 -4.64 5.50
CA ASP A 41 27.22 -5.28 5.70
C ASP A 41 27.32 -6.06 7.04
N GLN A 42 26.52 -5.67 8.04
CA GLN A 42 26.45 -6.35 9.34
C GLN A 42 25.44 -7.50 9.37
N CYS A 43 24.65 -7.69 8.32
CA CYS A 43 23.60 -8.70 8.26
C CYS A 43 24.08 -10.08 7.78
N ALA A 44 25.36 -10.25 7.50
CA ALA A 44 25.92 -11.54 7.07
C ALA A 44 25.58 -12.66 8.05
N GLY A 45 24.93 -13.72 7.57
CA GLY A 45 24.56 -14.89 8.38
C GLY A 45 23.37 -14.69 9.34
N ASN A 46 22.70 -13.53 9.34
CA ASN A 46 21.55 -13.27 10.21
C ASN A 46 20.25 -13.91 9.70
N SER A 47 20.14 -14.13 8.39
CA SER A 47 18.92 -14.69 7.82
C SER A 47 18.81 -16.19 8.03
N GLN A 48 17.62 -16.64 8.45
CA GLN A 48 17.27 -18.06 8.50
C GLN A 48 16.68 -18.57 7.16
N SER A 49 16.48 -17.68 6.20
CA SER A 49 15.89 -17.98 4.90
C SER A 49 16.89 -17.74 3.78
N LEU A 50 17.16 -18.77 2.98
CA LEU A 50 18.01 -18.67 1.81
C LEU A 50 17.47 -17.65 0.78
N ALA A 51 16.16 -17.64 0.56
CA ALA A 51 15.52 -16.78 -0.44
C ALA A 51 15.33 -15.32 0.03
N MET A 52 15.30 -15.08 1.34
CA MET A 52 15.05 -13.76 1.94
C MET A 52 16.34 -13.15 2.53
N ASP A 53 17.49 -13.72 2.29
CA ASP A 53 18.78 -13.20 2.72
C ASP A 53 19.22 -12.03 1.82
N LEU A 54 18.96 -10.81 2.28
CA LEU A 54 19.29 -9.59 1.53
C LEU A 54 20.80 -9.37 1.40
N HIS A 55 21.58 -9.73 2.43
CA HIS A 55 23.03 -9.61 2.39
C HIS A 55 23.60 -10.49 1.27
N ASP A 56 23.18 -11.74 1.24
CA ASP A 56 23.69 -12.73 0.29
C ASP A 56 23.20 -12.44 -1.15
N GLN A 57 21.97 -11.94 -1.31
CA GLN A 57 21.47 -11.44 -2.60
C GLN A 57 22.31 -10.27 -3.09
N HIS A 58 22.58 -9.28 -2.23
CA HIS A 58 23.41 -8.13 -2.59
C HIS A 58 24.84 -8.56 -2.96
N ALA A 59 25.49 -9.37 -2.13
CA ALA A 59 26.84 -9.85 -2.40
C ALA A 59 26.94 -10.63 -3.72
N TYR A 60 25.94 -11.45 -4.03
CA TYR A 60 25.88 -12.16 -5.32
C TYR A 60 25.73 -11.20 -6.50
N MET A 61 24.82 -10.21 -6.40
CA MET A 61 24.59 -9.22 -7.46
C MET A 61 25.82 -8.35 -7.71
N GLU A 62 26.52 -7.90 -6.66
CA GLU A 62 27.77 -7.14 -6.77
C GLU A 62 28.87 -7.97 -7.47
N LYS A 63 28.98 -9.26 -7.14
CA LYS A 63 29.98 -10.15 -7.73
C LYS A 63 29.71 -10.51 -9.18
N THR A 64 28.45 -10.68 -9.57
CA THR A 64 28.09 -11.30 -10.86
C THR A 64 27.36 -10.36 -11.82
N GLY A 65 26.82 -9.25 -11.35
CA GLY A 65 25.90 -8.40 -12.11
C GLY A 65 24.55 -9.06 -12.40
N GLN A 66 24.23 -10.17 -11.73
CA GLN A 66 23.01 -10.95 -11.97
C GLN A 66 22.21 -11.11 -10.67
N TRP A 67 20.92 -11.38 -10.83
CA TRP A 67 20.07 -11.79 -9.72
C TRP A 67 20.54 -13.15 -9.18
N ARG A 68 20.50 -13.29 -7.85
CA ARG A 68 20.87 -14.58 -7.21
C ARG A 68 19.94 -15.72 -7.62
N PHE A 69 18.65 -15.42 -7.79
CA PHE A 69 17.63 -16.38 -8.22
C PHE A 69 16.93 -15.84 -9.47
N THR A 70 16.21 -16.72 -10.18
CA THR A 70 15.43 -16.31 -11.35
C THR A 70 14.47 -15.18 -11.00
N PRO A 71 14.62 -14.00 -11.62
CA PRO A 71 13.74 -12.88 -11.35
C PRO A 71 12.34 -13.08 -11.94
N PRO A 72 11.29 -12.54 -11.30
CA PRO A 72 9.94 -12.53 -11.85
C PRO A 72 9.84 -11.46 -12.96
N THR A 73 10.41 -11.73 -14.15
CA THR A 73 10.63 -10.73 -15.20
C THR A 73 9.37 -9.97 -15.60
N HIS A 74 8.21 -10.64 -15.68
CA HIS A 74 6.93 -10.00 -16.00
C HIS A 74 6.53 -8.96 -14.94
N VAL A 75 6.76 -9.25 -13.66
CA VAL A 75 6.47 -8.32 -12.56
C VAL A 75 7.45 -7.15 -12.56
N VAL A 76 8.73 -7.41 -12.90
CA VAL A 76 9.76 -6.36 -13.02
C VAL A 76 9.39 -5.38 -14.14
N VAL A 77 9.01 -5.88 -15.31
CA VAL A 77 8.58 -5.06 -16.45
C VAL A 77 7.31 -4.27 -16.09
N ALA A 78 6.34 -4.92 -15.48
CA ALA A 78 5.12 -4.24 -15.02
C ALA A 78 5.41 -3.16 -13.96
N LEU A 79 6.41 -3.37 -13.08
CA LEU A 79 6.83 -2.32 -12.14
C LEU A 79 7.52 -1.16 -12.86
N ALA A 80 8.36 -1.43 -13.88
CA ALA A 80 9.00 -0.38 -14.67
C ALA A 80 7.94 0.51 -15.35
N GLU A 81 6.91 -0.09 -15.94
CA GLU A 81 5.77 0.63 -16.54
C GLU A 81 5.00 1.43 -15.48
N ALA A 82 4.71 0.84 -14.31
CA ALA A 82 4.03 1.53 -13.23
C ALA A 82 4.83 2.75 -12.71
N ILE A 83 6.16 2.67 -12.70
CA ILE A 83 7.04 3.80 -12.35
C ILE A 83 6.97 4.89 -13.43
N ALA A 84 6.99 4.52 -14.72
CA ALA A 84 6.85 5.47 -15.82
C ALA A 84 5.51 6.23 -15.72
N GLN A 85 4.40 5.52 -15.51
CA GLN A 85 3.09 6.13 -15.29
C GLN A 85 3.04 7.01 -14.02
N PHE A 86 3.73 6.61 -12.97
CA PHE A 86 3.86 7.42 -11.75
C PHE A 86 4.60 8.74 -12.00
N GLU A 87 5.67 8.71 -12.78
CA GLU A 87 6.43 9.91 -13.17
C GLU A 87 5.62 10.80 -14.11
N GLU A 88 4.93 10.23 -15.08
CA GLU A 88 4.04 10.93 -16.00
C GLU A 88 2.86 11.62 -15.29
N GLU A 89 2.31 10.99 -14.26
CA GLU A 89 1.28 11.62 -13.39
C GLU A 89 1.82 12.87 -12.66
N GLY A 90 3.14 13.00 -12.47
CA GLY A 90 3.80 14.04 -11.71
C GLY A 90 4.40 13.56 -10.39
N GLY A 91 4.61 12.25 -10.26
CA GLY A 91 5.31 11.60 -9.16
C GLY A 91 4.53 11.60 -7.84
N GLN A 92 5.30 11.52 -6.75
CA GLN A 92 4.73 11.42 -5.40
C GLN A 92 3.75 12.56 -5.03
N PRO A 93 4.00 13.83 -5.33
CA PRO A 93 3.06 14.90 -4.98
C PRO A 93 1.71 14.79 -5.71
N ALA A 94 1.72 14.46 -7.01
CA ALA A 94 0.50 14.31 -7.79
C ALA A 94 -0.30 13.07 -7.35
N ARG A 95 0.39 11.95 -7.09
CA ARG A 95 -0.20 10.73 -6.55
C ARG A 95 -0.86 10.98 -5.19
N LEU A 96 -0.18 11.67 -4.28
CA LEU A 96 -0.75 12.04 -2.98
C LEU A 96 -1.96 12.95 -3.15
N ALA A 97 -1.90 13.93 -4.05
CA ALA A 97 -3.01 14.85 -4.30
C ALA A 97 -4.25 14.11 -4.82
N ARG A 98 -4.09 13.13 -5.74
CA ARG A 98 -5.19 12.29 -6.24
C ARG A 98 -5.81 11.47 -5.11
N TYR A 99 -5.01 10.79 -4.31
CA TYR A 99 -5.49 9.99 -3.18
C TYR A 99 -6.15 10.83 -2.09
N THR A 100 -5.64 12.04 -1.86
CA THR A 100 -6.28 12.97 -0.91
C THR A 100 -7.66 13.41 -1.38
N ARG A 101 -7.83 13.70 -2.66
CA ARG A 101 -9.17 14.00 -3.24
C ARG A 101 -10.12 12.81 -3.11
N ASN A 102 -9.65 11.60 -3.41
CA ASN A 102 -10.42 10.37 -3.25
C ASN A 102 -10.83 10.15 -1.79
N TYR A 103 -9.88 10.31 -0.88
CA TYR A 103 -10.13 10.23 0.55
C TYR A 103 -11.20 11.23 1.02
N GLN A 104 -11.09 12.49 0.60
CA GLN A 104 -12.07 13.52 0.98
C GLN A 104 -13.46 13.21 0.44
N ALA A 105 -13.57 12.78 -0.82
CA ALA A 105 -14.84 12.36 -1.40
C ALA A 105 -15.46 11.18 -0.61
N LEU A 106 -14.63 10.20 -0.23
CA LEU A 106 -15.08 9.06 0.59
C LEU A 106 -15.58 9.51 1.96
N ILE A 107 -14.81 10.34 2.67
CA ILE A 107 -15.19 10.81 4.01
C ILE A 107 -16.50 11.61 3.93
N ASP A 108 -16.62 12.53 2.98
CA ASP A 108 -17.81 13.34 2.83
C ASP A 108 -19.05 12.50 2.48
N GLY A 109 -18.89 11.52 1.59
CA GLY A 109 -19.95 10.59 1.20
C GLY A 109 -20.40 9.70 2.37
N MET A 110 -19.45 9.08 3.03
CA MET A 110 -19.72 8.15 4.15
C MET A 110 -20.29 8.86 5.38
N SER A 111 -19.81 10.08 5.67
CA SER A 111 -20.35 10.91 6.77
C SER A 111 -21.81 11.28 6.54
N ARG A 112 -22.20 11.63 5.29
CA ARG A 112 -23.61 11.89 4.95
C ARG A 112 -24.51 10.66 5.14
N LEU A 113 -23.93 9.46 5.03
CA LEU A 113 -24.62 8.19 5.29
C LEU A 113 -24.58 7.77 6.77
N GLY A 114 -23.95 8.56 7.64
CA GLY A 114 -23.85 8.29 9.08
C GLY A 114 -22.73 7.33 9.48
N PHE A 115 -21.81 6.98 8.58
CA PHE A 115 -20.64 6.18 8.93
C PHE A 115 -19.54 7.03 9.55
N MET A 116 -18.90 6.50 10.59
CA MET A 116 -17.84 7.18 11.31
C MET A 116 -16.49 6.53 11.04
N PRO A 117 -15.46 7.30 10.65
CA PRO A 117 -14.09 6.80 10.60
C PRO A 117 -13.60 6.34 11.96
N PHE A 118 -12.78 5.29 11.97
CA PHE A 118 -12.19 4.75 13.20
C PHE A 118 -11.02 5.60 13.71
N LEU A 119 -10.22 6.15 12.80
CA LEU A 119 -9.06 6.97 13.17
C LEU A 119 -9.40 8.45 13.19
N ASP A 120 -8.71 9.17 14.07
CA ASP A 120 -8.72 10.63 14.07
C ASP A 120 -8.17 11.16 12.73
N PRO A 121 -8.80 12.19 12.11
CA PRO A 121 -8.33 12.80 10.88
C PRO A 121 -6.85 13.22 10.88
N GLN A 122 -6.30 13.59 12.04
CA GLN A 122 -4.90 14.03 12.19
C GLN A 122 -3.89 12.90 11.95
N VAL A 123 -4.29 11.65 12.15
CA VAL A 123 -3.42 10.47 11.95
C VAL A 123 -3.87 9.58 10.80
N GLN A 124 -4.97 9.92 10.13
CA GLN A 124 -5.51 9.16 9.01
C GLN A 124 -4.75 9.43 7.73
N ALA A 125 -4.07 8.42 7.19
CA ALA A 125 -3.49 8.51 5.85
C ALA A 125 -4.57 8.34 4.76
N PRO A 126 -4.48 9.05 3.61
CA PRO A 126 -5.44 8.97 2.51
C PRO A 126 -5.21 7.71 1.64
N ILE A 127 -5.12 6.55 2.26
CA ILE A 127 -4.77 5.27 1.62
C ILE A 127 -5.91 4.26 1.73
N ILE A 128 -6.30 3.97 2.96
CA ILE A 128 -7.42 3.09 3.29
C ILE A 128 -8.08 3.61 4.56
N VAL A 129 -9.39 3.73 4.55
CA VAL A 129 -10.16 4.20 5.70
C VAL A 129 -10.86 3.02 6.35
N THR A 130 -10.69 2.90 7.65
CA THR A 130 -11.47 1.99 8.49
C THR A 130 -12.68 2.75 9.02
N PHE A 131 -13.86 2.21 8.84
CA PHE A 131 -15.10 2.74 9.39
C PHE A 131 -15.64 1.81 10.46
N HIS A 132 -16.27 2.38 11.49
CA HIS A 132 -17.09 1.59 12.41
C HIS A 132 -18.26 0.94 11.68
N ALA A 133 -18.56 -0.30 12.02
CA ALA A 133 -19.81 -0.92 11.60
C ALA A 133 -21.00 -0.16 12.19
N PRO A 134 -22.12 -0.03 11.47
CA PRO A 134 -23.33 0.56 12.04
C PRO A 134 -23.80 -0.20 13.28
N GLY A 135 -24.29 0.52 14.28
CA GLY A 135 -24.90 -0.08 15.47
C GLY A 135 -26.32 -0.67 15.25
N ASP A 136 -26.74 -0.87 14.00
CA ASP A 136 -28.04 -1.44 13.64
C ASP A 136 -27.97 -2.96 13.73
N ALA A 137 -28.87 -3.59 14.48
CA ALA A 137 -28.94 -5.04 14.65
C ALA A 137 -29.18 -5.81 13.32
N ARG A 138 -29.63 -5.13 12.27
CA ARG A 138 -29.81 -5.69 10.92
C ARG A 138 -28.52 -5.67 10.11
N TYR A 139 -27.47 -4.98 10.57
CA TYR A 139 -26.19 -4.92 9.87
C TYR A 139 -25.51 -6.30 9.93
N ASP A 140 -25.14 -6.79 8.75
CA ASP A 140 -24.27 -7.94 8.55
C ASP A 140 -23.28 -7.62 7.44
N PHE A 141 -21.99 -7.73 7.75
CA PHE A 141 -20.93 -7.38 6.78
C PHE A 141 -21.04 -8.20 5.49
N LYS A 142 -21.42 -9.47 5.54
CA LYS A 142 -21.54 -10.31 4.33
C LYS A 142 -22.64 -9.79 3.40
N THR A 143 -23.78 -9.43 3.96
CA THR A 143 -24.90 -8.84 3.22
C THR A 143 -24.52 -7.48 2.64
N PHE A 144 -23.88 -6.62 3.42
CA PHE A 144 -23.37 -5.33 2.97
C PHE A 144 -22.35 -5.48 1.83
N TYR A 145 -21.36 -6.35 2.00
CA TYR A 145 -20.36 -6.68 0.98
C TYR A 145 -21.00 -7.20 -0.30
N ALA A 146 -21.96 -8.11 -0.20
CA ALA A 146 -22.67 -8.66 -1.36
C ALA A 146 -23.47 -7.57 -2.11
N ALA A 147 -24.04 -6.61 -1.39
CA ALA A 147 -24.74 -5.47 -1.99
C ALA A 147 -23.79 -4.52 -2.73
N ALA A 148 -22.61 -4.21 -2.14
CA ALA A 148 -21.57 -3.41 -2.77
C ALA A 148 -21.01 -4.13 -4.02
N LYS A 149 -20.71 -5.43 -3.91
CA LYS A 149 -20.20 -6.24 -5.02
C LYS A 149 -21.15 -6.26 -6.22
N ARG A 150 -22.46 -6.37 -5.99
CA ARG A 150 -23.46 -6.30 -7.08
C ARG A 150 -23.45 -4.96 -7.83
N ARG A 151 -22.92 -3.92 -7.19
CA ARG A 151 -22.74 -2.57 -7.78
C ARG A 151 -21.35 -2.33 -8.35
N GLY A 152 -20.49 -3.37 -8.38
CA GLY A 152 -19.14 -3.30 -8.91
C GLY A 152 -18.05 -2.95 -7.90
N PHE A 153 -18.36 -2.83 -6.61
CA PHE A 153 -17.39 -2.44 -5.58
C PHE A 153 -17.01 -3.61 -4.67
N LEU A 154 -15.70 -3.78 -4.46
CA LEU A 154 -15.15 -4.77 -3.53
C LEU A 154 -14.65 -4.04 -2.29
N LEU A 155 -15.20 -4.40 -1.14
CA LEU A 155 -14.80 -3.85 0.15
C LEU A 155 -13.96 -4.86 0.94
N TYR A 156 -13.33 -4.40 2.01
CA TYR A 156 -12.53 -5.24 2.88
C TYR A 156 -13.17 -5.33 4.27
N PRO A 157 -13.22 -6.54 4.86
CA PRO A 157 -13.63 -6.67 6.27
C PRO A 157 -12.64 -5.93 7.17
N GLY A 158 -13.09 -5.50 8.32
CA GLY A 158 -12.23 -5.05 9.40
C GLY A 158 -11.34 -6.19 9.92
N LYS A 159 -10.22 -5.83 10.54
CA LYS A 159 -9.29 -6.78 11.17
C LYS A 159 -9.10 -6.51 12.67
N LEU A 160 -9.91 -5.63 13.24
CA LEU A 160 -9.88 -5.34 14.67
C LEU A 160 -10.65 -6.43 15.42
N THR A 161 -10.13 -6.84 16.56
CA THR A 161 -10.71 -7.93 17.36
C THR A 161 -11.70 -7.43 18.43
N GLN A 162 -11.67 -6.14 18.75
CA GLN A 162 -12.48 -5.54 19.81
C GLN A 162 -13.64 -4.69 19.29
N VAL A 163 -13.58 -4.27 18.03
CA VAL A 163 -14.56 -3.39 17.41
C VAL A 163 -14.88 -3.89 16.02
N GLU A 164 -16.17 -4.03 15.72
CA GLU A 164 -16.60 -4.40 14.39
C GLU A 164 -16.42 -3.22 13.43
N THR A 165 -15.70 -3.47 12.34
CA THR A 165 -15.31 -2.45 11.37
C THR A 165 -15.27 -3.03 9.96
N PHE A 166 -15.24 -2.13 8.96
CA PHE A 166 -14.90 -2.47 7.58
C PHE A 166 -13.98 -1.41 6.99
N ARG A 167 -13.38 -1.69 5.83
CA ARG A 167 -12.38 -0.81 5.22
C ARG A 167 -12.72 -0.51 3.77
N VAL A 168 -12.45 0.73 3.38
CA VAL A 168 -12.56 1.21 2.00
C VAL A 168 -11.22 1.79 1.57
N GLY A 169 -10.67 1.33 0.44
CA GLY A 169 -9.43 1.85 -0.13
C GLY A 169 -9.67 3.09 -0.98
N CYS A 170 -8.71 4.02 -0.93
CA CYS A 170 -8.73 5.27 -1.74
C CYS A 170 -7.66 5.26 -2.84
N ILE A 171 -6.88 4.17 -2.96
CA ILE A 171 -5.74 4.03 -3.87
C ILE A 171 -6.09 3.17 -5.08
N GLY A 172 -5.26 3.28 -6.10
CA GLY A 172 -5.44 2.61 -7.39
C GLY A 172 -5.67 3.64 -8.50
N ALA A 173 -5.74 3.17 -9.74
CA ALA A 173 -6.01 4.01 -10.91
C ALA A 173 -7.50 4.44 -10.96
N ILE A 174 -7.98 5.06 -9.88
CA ILE A 174 -9.35 5.57 -9.69
C ILE A 174 -9.33 7.04 -9.31
N GLY A 175 -10.42 7.72 -9.62
CA GLY A 175 -10.67 9.11 -9.23
C GLY A 175 -11.89 9.24 -8.32
N THR A 176 -12.30 10.48 -8.08
CA THR A 176 -13.46 10.79 -7.24
C THR A 176 -14.81 10.30 -7.81
N ASN A 177 -14.85 9.97 -9.11
CA ASN A 177 -16.08 9.44 -9.74
C ASN A 177 -16.34 7.99 -9.37
N GLU A 178 -15.28 7.22 -9.06
CA GLU A 178 -15.37 5.83 -8.63
C GLU A 178 -15.56 5.69 -7.12
N ILE A 179 -15.30 6.77 -6.37
CA ILE A 179 -15.46 6.82 -4.92
C ILE A 179 -16.90 7.22 -4.56
#